data_e294f10fbf5dfdc0fce351ce43acdacf
#
_entry.id   e294f10fbf5dfdc0fce351ce43acdacf
#
_cell.length_a   1.000
_cell.length_b   1.000
_cell.length_c   1.000
_cell.angle_alpha   90.00
_cell.angle_beta   90.00
_cell.angle_gamma   90.00
#
_symmetry.space_group_name_H-M   'P 1'
#
loop_
_entity.id
_entity.type
_entity.pdbx_description
1 polymer ?
#
loop_
_entity_poly.entity_id
_entity_poly.type
_entity_poly.pdbx_seq_one_letter_code
_entity_poly.pdbx_strand_id
1 'polypeptide(L)'
;MNKLLTIVIPTYNMQDYLHRCLDSLLLPDKQMEQLEVMVVNDGSKDNSSIIAHEYEPKHPKTFRVIDKENGNYGSCINRGLKEAAGKYIKILDADDWFDTAEFSRYMEELQHIDADMILTNHQVVDDAGNLTSKYSYNIEPNKLFAFQEYKESGVYFAMHSITYRTQMLREIKYRQTEGISYTDTEWVFYPQHGVQSCIYLPFDVYRYVIGREGQTMDAKVLLKSVSHYDKLLRAMVDFANHLSTEDKALYTYQRIEAQIAHLSMGVYRTCLVLQDADNYDKELIKAFDDFMKNERPQVYKEAGQLTLKKYLPIHYVRYWRITGKRFSVDWIRDTYRRIRYGK
;
A
#
# COMPACT_ATOMS: atom_id res chain seq x y z
N MET A 1 1.71 15.58 27.02
CA MET A 1 2.84 14.67 26.69
C MET A 1 2.93 14.59 25.17
N ASN A 2 4.12 14.57 24.62
CA ASN A 2 4.27 14.39 23.18
C ASN A 2 4.01 12.92 22.82
N LYS A 3 3.12 12.67 21.87
CA LYS A 3 2.87 11.32 21.35
C LYS A 3 4.09 10.82 20.58
N LEU A 4 4.44 9.55 20.79
CA LEU A 4 5.56 8.89 20.08
C LEU A 4 5.12 8.34 18.74
N LEU A 5 3.96 7.65 18.71
CA LEU A 5 3.44 7.01 17.51
C LEU A 5 1.95 7.33 17.33
N THR A 6 1.58 7.71 16.13
CA THR A 6 0.19 7.74 15.66
C THR A 6 -0.08 6.55 14.76
N ILE A 7 -1.10 5.76 15.08
CA ILE A 7 -1.66 4.73 14.18
C ILE A 7 -2.91 5.31 13.53
N VAL A 8 -2.94 5.34 12.20
CA VAL A 8 -4.12 5.72 11.41
C VAL A 8 -4.80 4.47 10.90
N ILE A 9 -6.09 4.33 11.20
CA ILE A 9 -6.91 3.16 10.83
C ILE A 9 -8.03 3.62 9.89
N PRO A 10 -7.84 3.54 8.56
CA PRO A 10 -8.90 3.78 7.58
C PRO A 10 -9.98 2.72 7.76
N THR A 11 -11.22 3.15 7.97
CA THR A 11 -12.31 2.22 8.31
C THR A 11 -13.53 2.47 7.42
N TYR A 12 -13.96 1.45 6.70
CA TYR A 12 -15.21 1.46 5.94
C TYR A 12 -15.86 0.09 5.91
N ASN A 13 -17.00 -0.09 6.63
CA ASN A 13 -17.75 -1.34 6.76
C ASN A 13 -16.88 -2.51 7.26
N MET A 14 -16.28 -2.37 8.44
CA MET A 14 -15.34 -3.31 9.06
C MET A 14 -15.81 -3.83 10.42
N GLN A 15 -17.12 -3.83 10.69
CA GLN A 15 -17.66 -4.23 12.00
C GLN A 15 -17.20 -5.60 12.48
N ASP A 16 -16.97 -6.55 11.57
CA ASP A 16 -16.61 -7.93 11.92
C ASP A 16 -15.12 -8.10 12.29
N TYR A 17 -14.29 -7.11 11.97
CA TYR A 17 -12.82 -7.16 12.14
C TYR A 17 -12.31 -6.13 13.14
N LEU A 18 -13.01 -5.03 13.30
CA LEU A 18 -12.51 -3.84 13.98
C LEU A 18 -12.17 -4.08 15.46
N HIS A 19 -12.91 -4.94 16.17
CA HIS A 19 -12.56 -5.30 17.54
C HIS A 19 -11.16 -5.92 17.62
N ARG A 20 -10.88 -6.93 16.79
CA ARG A 20 -9.54 -7.57 16.74
C ARG A 20 -8.43 -6.56 16.44
N CYS A 21 -8.68 -5.67 15.48
CA CYS A 21 -7.76 -4.60 15.13
C CYS A 21 -7.45 -3.70 16.34
N LEU A 22 -8.47 -3.16 16.99
CA LEU A 22 -8.33 -2.19 18.08
C LEU A 22 -7.80 -2.84 19.37
N ASP A 23 -8.24 -4.06 19.72
CA ASP A 23 -7.74 -4.80 20.88
C ASP A 23 -6.24 -5.11 20.80
N SER A 24 -5.73 -5.31 19.58
CA SER A 24 -4.31 -5.55 19.34
C SER A 24 -3.40 -4.37 19.70
N LEU A 25 -3.98 -3.17 19.84
CA LEU A 25 -3.29 -1.93 20.17
C LEU A 25 -3.33 -1.58 21.67
N LEU A 26 -3.97 -2.43 22.49
CA LEU A 26 -4.05 -2.24 23.93
C LEU A 26 -2.73 -2.65 24.59
N LEU A 27 -1.94 -1.65 24.97
CA LEU A 27 -0.61 -1.80 25.56
C LEU A 27 -0.63 -1.45 27.06
N PRO A 28 0.46 -1.70 27.81
CA PRO A 28 0.60 -1.18 29.17
C PRO A 28 0.42 0.34 29.24
N ASP A 29 -0.15 0.86 30.32
CA ASP A 29 -0.56 2.26 30.50
C ASP A 29 0.49 3.27 30.06
N LYS A 30 1.76 3.08 30.42
CA LYS A 30 2.86 3.97 30.07
C LYS A 30 3.05 4.09 28.55
N GLN A 31 2.88 3.00 27.81
CA GLN A 31 2.98 2.98 26.36
C GLN A 31 1.70 3.56 25.72
N MET A 32 0.53 3.29 26.31
CA MET A 32 -0.75 3.89 25.89
C MET A 32 -0.73 5.42 25.96
N GLU A 33 -0.05 6.01 26.93
CA GLU A 33 0.11 7.46 27.01
C GLU A 33 0.92 8.04 25.85
N GLN A 34 1.85 7.27 25.28
CA GLN A 34 2.70 7.65 24.17
C GLN A 34 2.09 7.30 22.80
N LEU A 35 1.03 6.49 22.78
CA LEU A 35 0.34 6.06 21.57
C LEU A 35 -0.87 6.95 21.27
N GLU A 36 -1.08 7.27 20.00
CA GLU A 36 -2.31 7.84 19.47
C GLU A 36 -2.88 6.89 18.42
N VAL A 37 -4.15 6.50 18.58
CA VAL A 37 -4.88 5.67 17.62
C VAL A 37 -6.01 6.51 17.05
N MET A 38 -5.97 6.75 15.74
CA MET A 38 -7.01 7.48 15.02
C MET A 38 -7.77 6.52 14.11
N VAL A 39 -8.98 6.17 14.51
CA VAL A 39 -9.92 5.47 13.63
C VAL A 39 -10.60 6.50 12.74
N VAL A 40 -10.29 6.49 11.45
CA VAL A 40 -10.91 7.40 10.47
C VAL A 40 -12.02 6.65 9.76
N ASN A 41 -13.25 6.81 10.24
CA ASN A 41 -14.43 6.19 9.68
C ASN A 41 -14.91 6.94 8.43
N ASP A 42 -14.81 6.28 7.30
CA ASP A 42 -15.09 6.82 5.96
C ASP A 42 -16.57 6.69 5.56
N GLY A 43 -17.46 7.00 6.50
CA GLY A 43 -18.91 6.97 6.29
C GLY A 43 -19.47 5.55 6.22
N SER A 44 -19.01 4.65 7.09
CA SER A 44 -19.52 3.28 7.22
C SER A 44 -21.04 3.23 7.39
N LYS A 45 -21.64 2.18 6.86
CA LYS A 45 -23.09 1.94 6.92
C LYS A 45 -23.46 0.80 7.88
N ASP A 46 -22.46 0.13 8.42
CA ASP A 46 -22.53 -0.91 9.44
C ASP A 46 -22.23 -0.35 10.84
N ASN A 47 -21.96 -1.23 11.81
CA ASN A 47 -21.67 -0.83 13.18
C ASN A 47 -20.22 -0.37 13.42
N SER A 48 -19.40 -0.20 12.39
CA SER A 48 -17.98 0.15 12.55
C SER A 48 -17.76 1.43 13.37
N SER A 49 -18.54 2.49 13.11
CA SER A 49 -18.46 3.74 13.88
C SER A 49 -18.81 3.51 15.35
N ILE A 50 -19.88 2.77 15.63
CA ILE A 50 -20.30 2.45 17.01
C ILE A 50 -19.20 1.72 17.75
N ILE A 51 -18.63 0.68 17.15
CA ILE A 51 -17.53 -0.13 17.72
C ILE A 51 -16.32 0.75 18.01
N ALA A 52 -15.93 1.60 17.07
CA ALA A 52 -14.78 2.50 17.25
C ALA A 52 -14.98 3.43 18.45
N HIS A 53 -16.15 4.03 18.57
CA HIS A 53 -16.51 4.94 19.67
C HIS A 53 -16.55 4.28 21.04
N GLU A 54 -16.63 2.95 21.15
CA GLU A 54 -16.53 2.25 22.45
C GLU A 54 -15.14 2.37 23.12
N TYR A 55 -14.10 2.61 22.32
CA TYR A 55 -12.70 2.69 22.80
C TYR A 55 -12.34 4.07 23.35
N GLU A 56 -12.95 5.14 22.85
CA GLU A 56 -12.66 6.51 23.30
C GLU A 56 -12.88 6.72 24.80
N PRO A 57 -14.03 6.37 25.40
CA PRO A 57 -14.27 6.58 26.81
C PRO A 57 -13.40 5.68 27.70
N LYS A 58 -12.97 4.53 27.21
CA LYS A 58 -12.09 3.60 27.92
C LYS A 58 -10.64 4.09 27.94
N HIS A 59 -10.20 4.72 26.86
CA HIS A 59 -8.82 5.17 26.63
C HIS A 59 -8.76 6.58 26.02
N PRO A 60 -9.31 7.64 26.67
CA PRO A 60 -9.56 8.94 26.07
C PRO A 60 -8.29 9.72 25.68
N LYS A 61 -7.13 9.32 26.20
CA LYS A 61 -5.83 9.89 25.83
C LYS A 61 -5.20 9.21 24.62
N THR A 62 -5.71 8.06 24.21
CA THR A 62 -5.08 7.21 23.19
C THR A 62 -5.94 7.05 21.96
N PHE A 63 -7.22 6.70 22.13
CA PHE A 63 -8.13 6.48 21.00
C PHE A 63 -8.92 7.73 20.68
N ARG A 64 -9.06 7.99 19.39
CA ARG A 64 -9.88 9.05 18.82
C ARG A 64 -10.53 8.57 17.54
N VAL A 65 -11.82 8.82 17.41
CA VAL A 65 -12.60 8.50 16.21
C VAL A 65 -12.89 9.77 15.41
N ILE A 66 -12.78 9.68 14.11
CA ILE A 66 -13.08 10.75 13.17
C ILE A 66 -14.07 10.22 12.16
N ASP A 67 -15.34 10.54 12.35
CA ASP A 67 -16.37 10.27 11.36
C ASP A 67 -16.33 11.31 10.24
N LYS A 68 -16.36 10.86 8.98
CA LYS A 68 -16.37 11.74 7.81
C LYS A 68 -17.22 11.15 6.67
N GLU A 69 -17.57 11.97 5.72
CA GLU A 69 -18.15 11.51 4.46
C GLU A 69 -17.16 10.66 3.68
N ASN A 70 -17.67 9.68 2.92
CA ASN A 70 -16.82 8.77 2.17
C ASN A 70 -16.00 9.53 1.11
N GLY A 71 -14.69 9.34 1.16
CA GLY A 71 -13.71 9.89 0.23
C GLY A 71 -12.64 8.88 -0.17
N ASN A 72 -12.87 7.60 0.14
CA ASN A 72 -11.95 6.48 -0.02
C ASN A 72 -10.70 6.55 0.86
N TYR A 73 -9.89 5.51 0.77
CA TYR A 73 -8.73 5.23 1.61
C TYR A 73 -7.78 6.43 1.76
N GLY A 74 -7.37 7.04 0.63
CA GLY A 74 -6.44 8.17 0.64
C GLY A 74 -6.95 9.36 1.45
N SER A 75 -8.27 9.61 1.45
CA SER A 75 -8.86 10.69 2.25
C SER A 75 -8.73 10.46 3.75
N CYS A 76 -8.78 9.18 4.19
CA CYS A 76 -8.57 8.81 5.59
C CYS A 76 -7.12 9.03 6.01
N ILE A 77 -6.18 8.65 5.17
CA ILE A 77 -4.75 8.85 5.44
C ILE A 77 -4.41 10.34 5.48
N ASN A 78 -4.91 11.12 4.54
CA ASN A 78 -4.73 12.58 4.52
C ASN A 78 -5.28 13.24 5.79
N ARG A 79 -6.46 12.80 6.24
CA ARG A 79 -7.07 13.29 7.47
C ARG A 79 -6.24 12.90 8.69
N GLY A 80 -5.79 11.65 8.77
CA GLY A 80 -4.92 11.16 9.82
C GLY A 80 -3.60 11.93 9.90
N LEU A 81 -2.89 12.08 8.78
CA LEU A 81 -1.62 12.82 8.74
C LEU A 81 -1.78 14.29 9.15
N LYS A 82 -2.87 14.94 8.73
CA LYS A 82 -3.15 16.33 9.10
C LYS A 82 -3.24 16.51 10.62
N GLU A 83 -3.82 15.55 11.33
CA GLU A 83 -4.13 15.65 12.76
C GLU A 83 -3.18 14.85 13.65
N ALA A 84 -2.28 14.03 13.08
CA ALA A 84 -1.34 13.19 13.83
C ALA A 84 -0.50 14.00 14.81
N ALA A 85 -0.45 13.55 16.08
CA ALA A 85 0.36 14.16 17.14
C ALA A 85 1.66 13.38 17.41
N GLY A 86 1.81 12.17 16.88
CA GLY A 86 2.98 11.31 17.07
C GLY A 86 4.22 11.80 16.33
N LYS A 87 5.40 11.61 16.95
CA LYS A 87 6.70 11.76 16.27
C LYS A 87 6.72 10.93 15.00
N TYR A 88 6.15 9.74 15.08
CA TYR A 88 6.02 8.76 13.99
C TYR A 88 4.56 8.50 13.65
N ILE A 89 4.32 8.06 12.42
CA ILE A 89 3.00 7.68 11.91
C ILE A 89 3.08 6.35 11.17
N LYS A 90 2.13 5.47 11.42
CA LYS A 90 1.97 4.17 10.77
C LYS A 90 0.52 3.94 10.40
N ILE A 91 0.27 3.24 9.30
CA ILE A 91 -1.06 2.81 8.90
C ILE A 91 -1.30 1.39 9.40
N LEU A 92 -2.53 1.13 9.85
CA LEU A 92 -3.05 -0.20 10.13
C LEU A 92 -4.41 -0.34 9.46
N ASP A 93 -4.56 -1.30 8.58
CA ASP A 93 -5.85 -1.58 7.93
C ASP A 93 -6.83 -2.20 8.95
N ALA A 94 -8.10 -1.82 8.86
CA ALA A 94 -9.10 -2.17 9.87
C ALA A 94 -9.48 -3.67 9.93
N ASP A 95 -9.09 -4.45 8.91
CA ASP A 95 -9.20 -5.91 8.85
C ASP A 95 -7.94 -6.65 9.31
N ASP A 96 -6.86 -5.91 9.57
CA ASP A 96 -5.58 -6.40 10.06
C ASP A 96 -5.41 -6.16 11.57
N TRP A 97 -4.30 -6.65 12.14
CA TRP A 97 -3.97 -6.38 13.54
C TRP A 97 -2.46 -6.42 13.80
N PHE A 98 -2.03 -5.97 14.96
CA PHE A 98 -0.66 -6.11 15.42
C PHE A 98 -0.50 -7.29 16.37
N ASP A 99 0.66 -7.94 16.34
CA ASP A 99 1.06 -8.76 17.48
C ASP A 99 1.35 -7.85 18.67
N THR A 100 0.53 -7.91 19.69
CA THR A 100 0.58 -6.98 20.84
C THR A 100 1.93 -7.05 21.58
N ALA A 101 2.54 -8.23 21.70
CA ALA A 101 3.83 -8.41 22.37
C ALA A 101 4.97 -7.78 21.52
N GLU A 102 5.01 -8.05 20.23
CA GLU A 102 5.97 -7.46 19.31
C GLU A 102 5.76 -5.94 19.18
N PHE A 103 4.50 -5.48 19.21
CA PHE A 103 4.17 -4.07 19.18
C PHE A 103 4.64 -3.34 20.46
N SER A 104 4.48 -3.96 21.64
CA SER A 104 5.02 -3.41 22.88
C SER A 104 6.54 -3.23 22.83
N ARG A 105 7.27 -4.24 22.35
CA ARG A 105 8.73 -4.16 22.14
C ARG A 105 9.11 -3.10 21.13
N TYR A 106 8.36 -3.00 20.06
CA TYR A 106 8.56 -1.97 19.02
C TYR A 106 8.40 -0.56 19.60
N MET A 107 7.38 -0.33 20.44
CA MET A 107 7.16 0.95 21.12
C MET A 107 8.31 1.32 22.08
N GLU A 108 8.94 0.36 22.72
CA GLU A 108 10.14 0.59 23.56
C GLU A 108 11.31 1.06 22.73
N GLU A 109 11.59 0.40 21.60
CA GLU A 109 12.69 0.77 20.71
C GLU A 109 12.47 2.15 20.05
N LEU A 110 11.24 2.46 19.66
CA LEU A 110 10.90 3.74 19.02
C LEU A 110 11.32 4.97 19.82
N GLN A 111 11.39 4.87 21.16
CA GLN A 111 11.81 5.97 22.03
C GLN A 111 13.26 6.40 21.76
N HIS A 112 14.08 5.47 21.27
CA HIS A 112 15.51 5.65 21.03
C HIS A 112 15.86 5.89 19.57
N ILE A 113 14.87 5.85 18.67
CA ILE A 113 15.07 5.98 17.23
C ILE A 113 14.93 7.46 16.81
N ASP A 114 15.83 7.86 15.89
CA ASP A 114 15.74 9.12 15.17
C ASP A 114 16.04 8.89 13.68
N ALA A 115 15.05 8.34 12.96
CA ALA A 115 15.10 8.05 11.54
C ALA A 115 13.86 8.59 10.83
N ASP A 116 13.94 8.84 9.53
CA ASP A 116 12.79 9.28 8.72
C ASP A 116 11.87 8.13 8.37
N MET A 117 12.45 6.95 8.16
CA MET A 117 11.71 5.72 7.89
C MET A 117 12.21 4.59 8.78
N ILE A 118 11.27 3.84 9.34
CA ILE A 118 11.53 2.64 10.12
C ILE A 118 10.84 1.48 9.41
N LEU A 119 11.61 0.42 9.16
CA LEU A 119 11.10 -0.81 8.56
C LEU A 119 10.97 -1.88 9.63
N THR A 120 9.86 -2.63 9.60
CA THR A 120 9.66 -3.83 10.43
C THR A 120 9.33 -5.02 9.52
N ASN A 121 9.37 -6.23 10.05
CA ASN A 121 8.76 -7.37 9.38
C ASN A 121 7.24 -7.22 9.34
N HIS A 122 6.62 -8.02 8.48
CA HIS A 122 5.20 -8.31 8.57
C HIS A 122 4.95 -9.79 8.27
N GLN A 123 3.85 -10.30 8.79
CA GLN A 123 3.42 -11.66 8.56
C GLN A 123 2.08 -11.66 7.84
N VAL A 124 1.92 -12.57 6.88
CA VAL A 124 0.64 -12.83 6.23
C VAL A 124 -0.04 -13.98 6.95
N VAL A 125 -1.29 -13.79 7.29
CA VAL A 125 -2.10 -14.76 8.02
C VAL A 125 -3.42 -15.00 7.28
N ASP A 126 -4.04 -16.15 7.52
CA ASP A 126 -5.42 -16.38 7.12
C ASP A 126 -6.41 -15.70 8.08
N ASP A 127 -7.71 -15.76 7.79
CA ASP A 127 -8.74 -15.15 8.64
C ASP A 127 -8.83 -15.76 10.04
N ALA A 128 -8.40 -17.01 10.21
CA ALA A 128 -8.28 -17.67 11.50
C ALA A 128 -7.02 -17.27 12.30
N GLY A 129 -6.11 -16.49 11.68
CA GLY A 129 -4.85 -16.02 12.27
C GLY A 129 -3.68 -16.98 12.08
N ASN A 130 -3.82 -18.05 11.29
CA ASN A 130 -2.72 -18.96 11.03
C ASN A 130 -1.69 -18.33 10.09
N LEU A 131 -0.41 -18.46 10.43
CA LEU A 131 0.69 -17.93 9.62
C LEU A 131 0.76 -18.64 8.26
N THR A 132 0.72 -17.87 7.18
CA THR A 132 0.89 -18.36 5.80
C THR A 132 2.25 -17.99 5.22
N SER A 133 2.75 -16.79 5.51
CA SER A 133 4.10 -16.36 5.12
C SER A 133 4.63 -15.25 6.01
N LYS A 134 5.96 -15.09 6.02
CA LYS A 134 6.68 -14.03 6.73
C LYS A 134 7.55 -13.27 5.75
N TYR A 135 7.53 -11.95 5.85
CA TYR A 135 8.33 -11.04 5.05
C TYR A 135 9.33 -10.30 5.94
N SER A 136 10.59 -10.36 5.55
CA SER A 136 11.71 -9.68 6.19
C SER A 136 12.61 -9.07 5.12
N TYR A 137 13.52 -8.19 5.53
CA TYR A 137 14.42 -7.50 4.62
C TYR A 137 15.86 -7.95 4.83
N ASN A 138 16.62 -8.05 3.73
CA ASN A 138 18.04 -8.31 3.79
C ASN A 138 18.80 -6.99 4.07
N ILE A 139 18.53 -6.41 5.24
CA ILE A 139 19.12 -5.17 5.74
C ILE A 139 19.72 -5.47 7.10
N GLU A 140 20.90 -4.93 7.39
CA GLU A 140 21.54 -5.06 8.70
C GLU A 140 20.62 -4.48 9.79
N PRO A 141 20.16 -5.30 10.76
CA PRO A 141 19.18 -4.86 11.74
C PRO A 141 19.80 -3.87 12.75
N ASN A 142 18.95 -3.00 13.30
CA ASN A 142 19.28 -2.04 14.36
C ASN A 142 20.40 -1.05 13.98
N LYS A 143 20.67 -0.88 12.71
CA LYS A 143 21.67 0.04 12.19
C LYS A 143 21.02 1.13 11.35
N LEU A 144 21.29 2.39 11.71
CA LEU A 144 20.87 3.55 10.91
C LEU A 144 21.71 3.62 9.64
N PHE A 145 21.08 3.84 8.50
CA PHE A 145 21.74 4.01 7.22
C PHE A 145 21.12 5.15 6.40
N ALA A 146 21.90 5.72 5.50
CA ALA A 146 21.41 6.69 4.54
C ALA A 146 20.57 5.99 3.48
N PHE A 147 19.28 6.32 3.39
CA PHE A 147 18.34 5.60 2.51
C PHE A 147 18.73 5.67 1.04
N GLN A 148 19.33 6.79 0.62
CA GLN A 148 19.81 7.00 -0.75
C GLN A 148 20.98 6.10 -1.14
N GLU A 149 21.72 5.56 -0.17
CA GLU A 149 22.83 4.64 -0.38
C GLU A 149 22.39 3.17 -0.48
N TYR A 150 21.14 2.87 -0.11
CA TYR A 150 20.60 1.52 -0.17
C TYR A 150 20.32 1.12 -1.62
N LYS A 151 21.21 0.32 -2.21
CA LYS A 151 21.24 -0.01 -3.64
C LYS A 151 20.72 -1.42 -3.98
N GLU A 152 20.06 -2.09 -3.06
CA GLU A 152 19.49 -3.41 -3.37
C GLU A 152 18.32 -3.27 -4.36
N SER A 153 18.52 -3.81 -5.57
CA SER A 153 17.51 -3.79 -6.62
C SER A 153 16.44 -4.84 -6.35
N GLY A 154 15.18 -4.50 -6.67
CA GLY A 154 14.06 -5.44 -6.57
C GLY A 154 13.45 -5.58 -5.17
N VAL A 155 13.92 -4.85 -4.17
CA VAL A 155 13.28 -4.81 -2.86
C VAL A 155 12.04 -3.91 -2.94
N TYR A 156 10.88 -4.52 -2.72
CA TYR A 156 9.62 -3.83 -2.54
C TYR A 156 9.31 -3.70 -1.04
N PHE A 157 9.20 -2.47 -0.58
CA PHE A 157 8.75 -2.20 0.79
C PHE A 157 7.23 -2.25 0.83
N ALA A 158 6.68 -3.15 1.64
CA ALA A 158 5.23 -3.20 1.85
C ALA A 158 4.79 -2.09 2.81
N MET A 159 3.61 -1.50 2.61
CA MET A 159 3.06 -0.51 3.53
C MET A 159 2.98 -1.01 4.97
N HIS A 160 2.68 -2.30 5.13
CA HIS A 160 2.59 -3.00 6.42
C HIS A 160 3.88 -2.89 7.27
N SER A 161 5.02 -2.80 6.60
CA SER A 161 6.34 -2.73 7.24
C SER A 161 6.79 -1.31 7.58
N ILE A 162 6.16 -0.29 7.00
CA ILE A 162 6.68 1.08 7.02
C ILE A 162 6.08 1.89 8.17
N THR A 163 6.95 2.62 8.86
CA THR A 163 6.59 3.72 9.77
C THR A 163 7.41 4.94 9.36
N TYR A 164 6.78 6.10 9.20
CA TYR A 164 7.47 7.32 8.83
C TYR A 164 7.55 8.32 9.98
N ARG A 165 8.56 9.19 9.96
CA ARG A 165 8.58 10.42 10.74
C ARG A 165 7.44 11.33 10.22
N THR A 166 6.52 11.71 11.10
CA THR A 166 5.36 12.53 10.74
C THR A 166 5.78 13.87 10.13
N GLN A 167 6.80 14.51 10.70
CA GLN A 167 7.28 15.80 10.25
C GLN A 167 7.87 15.74 8.83
N MET A 168 8.61 14.67 8.51
CA MET A 168 9.16 14.46 7.14
C MET A 168 8.04 14.41 6.11
N LEU A 169 6.94 13.67 6.36
CA LEU A 169 5.79 13.61 5.45
C LEU A 169 5.14 14.99 5.25
N ARG A 170 5.08 15.82 6.30
CA ARG A 170 4.55 17.19 6.22
C ARG A 170 5.45 18.12 5.42
N GLU A 171 6.76 18.01 5.59
CA GLU A 171 7.76 18.81 4.87
C GLU A 171 7.74 18.56 3.36
N ILE A 172 7.63 17.31 2.94
CA ILE A 172 7.45 16.95 1.53
C ILE A 172 6.02 17.19 1.02
N LYS A 173 5.12 17.71 1.87
CA LYS A 173 3.71 17.94 1.54
C LYS A 173 3.00 16.67 1.04
N TYR A 174 3.36 15.53 1.64
CA TYR A 174 2.77 14.24 1.26
C TYR A 174 1.25 14.27 1.33
N ARG A 175 0.62 13.77 0.28
CA ARG A 175 -0.82 13.60 0.19
C ARG A 175 -1.15 12.43 -0.71
N GLN A 176 -2.12 11.62 -0.33
CA GLN A 176 -2.68 10.55 -1.16
C GLN A 176 -3.81 11.07 -2.06
N THR A 177 -3.98 10.42 -3.21
CA THR A 177 -5.11 10.67 -4.10
C THR A 177 -6.41 10.24 -3.43
N GLU A 178 -7.41 11.12 -3.44
CA GLU A 178 -8.73 10.85 -2.88
C GLU A 178 -9.70 10.34 -3.96
N GLY A 179 -10.72 9.61 -3.57
CA GLY A 179 -11.76 9.12 -4.48
C GLY A 179 -11.38 7.90 -5.32
N ILE A 180 -10.21 7.28 -5.07
CA ILE A 180 -9.77 6.04 -5.71
C ILE A 180 -9.31 5.00 -4.69
N SER A 181 -9.26 3.74 -5.10
CA SER A 181 -8.67 2.62 -4.33
C SER A 181 -7.18 2.44 -4.66
N TYR A 182 -6.48 1.61 -3.90
CA TYR A 182 -5.05 1.23 -4.09
C TYR A 182 -4.05 2.35 -3.82
N THR A 183 -4.45 3.36 -3.08
CA THR A 183 -3.56 4.47 -2.70
C THR A 183 -2.58 4.12 -1.56
N ASP A 184 -2.68 2.91 -0.98
CA ASP A 184 -1.63 2.27 -0.18
C ASP A 184 -0.29 2.22 -0.94
N THR A 185 -0.33 2.05 -2.27
CA THR A 185 0.83 2.16 -3.15
C THR A 185 1.51 3.54 -3.04
N GLU A 186 0.74 4.62 -2.90
CA GLU A 186 1.28 5.98 -2.75
C GLU A 186 2.00 6.17 -1.42
N TRP A 187 1.59 5.44 -0.36
CA TRP A 187 2.29 5.42 0.92
C TRP A 187 3.71 4.89 0.82
N VAL A 188 3.92 3.94 -0.08
CA VAL A 188 5.25 3.40 -0.34
C VAL A 188 6.03 4.26 -1.34
N PHE A 189 5.34 4.87 -2.31
CA PHE A 189 5.95 5.50 -3.47
C PHE A 189 6.45 6.92 -3.22
N TYR A 190 5.56 7.84 -2.86
CA TYR A 190 5.91 9.26 -2.78
C TYR A 190 6.91 9.61 -1.68
N PRO A 191 6.84 9.05 -0.47
CA PRO A 191 7.77 9.45 0.59
C PRO A 191 9.23 9.11 0.34
N GLN A 192 9.53 8.15 -0.55
CA GLN A 192 10.91 7.69 -0.77
C GLN A 192 11.88 8.82 -1.15
N HIS A 193 11.42 9.86 -1.86
CA HIS A 193 12.27 10.98 -2.24
C HIS A 193 12.67 11.87 -1.05
N GLY A 194 11.84 11.93 -0.01
CA GLY A 194 12.09 12.73 1.20
C GLY A 194 12.86 12.00 2.29
N VAL A 195 12.93 10.66 2.21
CA VAL A 195 13.62 9.85 3.24
C VAL A 195 15.13 10.01 3.12
N GLN A 196 15.77 10.53 4.16
CA GLN A 196 17.24 10.63 4.26
C GLN A 196 17.79 9.45 5.05
N SER A 197 17.16 9.09 6.16
CA SER A 197 17.63 8.06 7.10
C SER A 197 16.60 6.94 7.26
N CYS A 198 17.10 5.71 7.31
CA CYS A 198 16.29 4.52 7.52
C CYS A 198 16.92 3.58 8.53
N ILE A 199 16.10 2.87 9.29
CA ILE A 199 16.50 1.79 10.19
C ILE A 199 15.57 0.59 10.00
N TYR A 200 16.13 -0.62 10.04
CA TYR A 200 15.36 -1.85 10.04
C TYR A 200 15.37 -2.49 11.43
N LEU A 201 14.18 -2.71 11.96
CA LEU A 201 13.93 -3.38 13.23
C LEU A 201 13.22 -4.70 12.93
N PRO A 202 13.80 -5.87 13.23
CA PRO A 202 13.27 -7.17 12.79
C PRO A 202 12.12 -7.68 13.66
N PHE A 203 11.20 -6.78 14.06
CA PHE A 203 9.99 -7.13 14.83
C PHE A 203 8.87 -7.58 13.89
N ASP A 204 8.15 -8.62 14.26
CA ASP A 204 7.00 -9.18 13.54
C ASP A 204 5.69 -8.49 13.96
N VAL A 205 5.64 -7.17 13.85
CA VAL A 205 4.53 -6.36 14.40
C VAL A 205 3.22 -6.59 13.68
N TYR A 206 3.22 -6.54 12.34
CA TYR A 206 2.02 -6.45 11.52
C TYR A 206 1.54 -7.83 11.07
N ARG A 207 0.25 -8.14 11.28
CA ARG A 207 -0.49 -9.33 10.82
C ARG A 207 -1.41 -8.92 9.69
N TYR A 208 -1.00 -9.20 8.45
CA TYR A 208 -1.77 -8.93 7.25
C TYR A 208 -2.69 -10.11 6.91
N VAL A 209 -3.99 -9.88 6.89
CA VAL A 209 -5.02 -10.90 6.61
C VAL A 209 -5.25 -11.05 5.12
N ILE A 210 -5.19 -12.27 4.61
CA ILE A 210 -5.55 -12.59 3.23
C ILE A 210 -6.62 -13.68 3.18
N GLY A 211 -7.42 -13.63 2.09
CA GLY A 211 -8.44 -14.65 1.80
C GLY A 211 -9.84 -14.31 2.26
N ARG A 212 -10.05 -13.14 2.83
CA ARG A 212 -11.38 -12.62 3.16
C ARG A 212 -12.18 -12.29 1.90
N GLU A 213 -13.47 -12.61 1.88
CA GLU A 213 -14.37 -12.24 0.77
C GLU A 213 -14.50 -10.71 0.66
N GLY A 214 -14.43 -10.19 -0.56
CA GLY A 214 -14.57 -8.77 -0.85
C GLY A 214 -13.34 -7.91 -0.57
N GLN A 215 -12.17 -8.50 -0.28
CA GLN A 215 -10.92 -7.75 -0.20
C GLN A 215 -10.60 -7.06 -1.52
N THR A 216 -9.88 -5.93 -1.44
CA THR A 216 -9.40 -5.18 -2.62
C THR A 216 -8.51 -6.02 -3.53
N MET A 217 -7.84 -7.04 -2.97
CA MET A 217 -7.04 -8.03 -3.72
C MET A 217 -7.88 -9.17 -4.35
N ASP A 218 -9.20 -9.21 -4.14
CA ASP A 218 -10.09 -10.13 -4.87
C ASP A 218 -9.99 -9.83 -6.37
N ALA A 219 -9.80 -10.90 -7.17
CA ALA A 219 -9.65 -10.77 -8.61
C ALA A 219 -10.81 -10.03 -9.29
N LYS A 220 -12.04 -10.18 -8.80
CA LYS A 220 -13.21 -9.50 -9.33
C LYS A 220 -13.18 -7.99 -9.04
N VAL A 221 -12.66 -7.60 -7.89
CA VAL A 221 -12.50 -6.19 -7.50
C VAL A 221 -11.39 -5.56 -8.33
N LEU A 222 -10.23 -6.21 -8.42
CA LEU A 222 -9.10 -5.76 -9.25
C LEU A 222 -9.49 -5.54 -10.72
N LEU A 223 -10.26 -6.47 -11.30
CA LEU A 223 -10.69 -6.38 -12.70
C LEU A 223 -11.59 -5.16 -12.98
N LYS A 224 -12.36 -4.73 -11.99
CA LYS A 224 -13.24 -3.55 -12.09
C LYS A 224 -12.52 -2.23 -11.79
N SER A 225 -11.37 -2.28 -11.15
CA SER A 225 -10.65 -1.11 -10.63
C SER A 225 -9.50 -0.62 -11.52
N VAL A 226 -9.43 -1.10 -12.77
CA VAL A 226 -8.34 -0.72 -13.70
C VAL A 226 -8.26 0.80 -13.91
N SER A 227 -9.40 1.49 -13.94
CA SER A 227 -9.45 2.95 -14.05
C SER A 227 -8.81 3.67 -12.85
N HIS A 228 -8.84 3.06 -11.66
CA HIS A 228 -8.14 3.59 -10.48
C HIS A 228 -6.63 3.45 -10.64
N TYR A 229 -6.16 2.30 -11.15
CA TYR A 229 -4.73 2.09 -11.46
C TYR A 229 -4.23 3.03 -12.56
N ASP A 230 -5.02 3.31 -13.60
CA ASP A 230 -4.65 4.29 -14.64
C ASP A 230 -4.47 5.69 -14.01
N LYS A 231 -5.42 6.14 -13.19
CA LYS A 231 -5.33 7.42 -12.49
C LYS A 231 -4.12 7.49 -11.56
N LEU A 232 -3.90 6.44 -10.77
CA LEU A 232 -2.75 6.31 -9.88
C LEU A 232 -1.43 6.43 -10.64
N LEU A 233 -1.27 5.66 -11.72
CA LEU A 233 -0.05 5.67 -12.53
C LEU A 233 0.21 7.02 -13.20
N ARG A 234 -0.83 7.70 -13.68
CA ARG A 234 -0.69 9.06 -14.22
C ARG A 234 -0.18 10.04 -13.17
N ALA A 235 -0.71 9.98 -11.96
CA ALA A 235 -0.25 10.80 -10.84
C ALA A 235 1.20 10.46 -10.45
N MET A 236 1.57 9.18 -10.43
CA MET A 236 2.95 8.74 -10.14
C MET A 236 3.94 9.21 -11.21
N VAL A 237 3.58 9.13 -12.48
CA VAL A 237 4.40 9.62 -13.60
C VAL A 237 4.54 11.14 -13.55
N ASP A 238 3.46 11.86 -13.29
CA ASP A 238 3.48 13.31 -13.14
C ASP A 238 4.40 13.74 -12.00
N PHE A 239 4.28 13.11 -10.84
CA PHE A 239 5.19 13.33 -9.71
C PHE A 239 6.65 13.10 -10.10
N ALA A 240 6.98 11.97 -10.73
CA ALA A 240 8.35 11.65 -11.14
C ALA A 240 8.90 12.65 -12.16
N ASN A 241 8.05 13.19 -13.03
CA ASN A 241 8.44 14.22 -14.01
C ASN A 241 8.83 15.53 -13.34
N HIS A 242 8.15 15.90 -12.23
CA HIS A 242 8.36 17.16 -11.51
C HIS A 242 9.46 17.11 -10.45
N LEU A 243 10.08 15.95 -10.21
CA LEU A 243 11.26 15.86 -9.34
C LEU A 243 12.41 16.72 -9.89
N SER A 244 13.21 17.29 -8.98
CA SER A 244 14.39 18.09 -9.34
C SER A 244 15.44 17.26 -10.08
N THR A 245 16.40 17.92 -10.73
CA THR A 245 17.53 17.23 -11.38
C THR A 245 18.37 16.49 -10.36
N GLU A 246 18.52 17.07 -9.16
CA GLU A 246 19.25 16.49 -8.04
C GLU A 246 18.55 15.21 -7.55
N ASP A 247 17.22 15.23 -7.37
CA ASP A 247 16.45 14.04 -6.98
C ASP A 247 16.51 12.94 -8.03
N LYS A 248 16.47 13.30 -9.31
CA LYS A 248 16.58 12.35 -10.44
C LYS A 248 17.97 11.70 -10.54
N ALA A 249 18.98 12.30 -9.95
CA ALA A 249 20.32 11.71 -9.86
C ALA A 249 20.44 10.66 -8.73
N LEU A 250 19.48 10.63 -7.79
CA LEU A 250 19.48 9.71 -6.67
C LEU A 250 19.04 8.30 -7.05
N TYR A 251 19.51 7.30 -6.32
CA TYR A 251 19.10 5.92 -6.55
C TYR A 251 17.61 5.68 -6.28
N THR A 252 17.00 6.45 -5.39
CA THR A 252 15.55 6.42 -5.15
C THR A 252 14.74 6.71 -6.40
N TYR A 253 15.21 7.56 -7.30
CA TYR A 253 14.56 7.79 -8.59
C TYR A 253 14.49 6.53 -9.46
N GLN A 254 15.55 5.71 -9.45
CA GLN A 254 15.54 4.43 -10.17
C GLN A 254 14.49 3.47 -9.60
N ARG A 255 14.27 3.48 -8.28
CA ARG A 255 13.20 2.70 -7.64
C ARG A 255 11.81 3.21 -8.01
N ILE A 256 11.64 4.54 -8.05
CA ILE A 256 10.41 5.20 -8.49
C ILE A 256 10.07 4.75 -9.93
N GLU A 257 11.01 4.82 -10.86
CA GLU A 257 10.81 4.39 -12.25
C GLU A 257 10.55 2.88 -12.35
N ALA A 258 11.24 2.05 -11.56
CA ALA A 258 11.01 0.61 -11.54
C ALA A 258 9.60 0.26 -11.03
N GLN A 259 9.08 1.00 -10.05
CA GLN A 259 7.72 0.80 -9.52
C GLN A 259 6.66 1.23 -10.54
N ILE A 260 6.85 2.36 -11.23
CA ILE A 260 6.00 2.78 -12.36
C ILE A 260 5.97 1.69 -13.44
N ALA A 261 7.14 1.17 -13.82
CA ALA A 261 7.24 0.10 -14.80
C ALA A 261 6.48 -1.15 -14.37
N HIS A 262 6.70 -1.62 -13.13
CA HIS A 262 6.04 -2.81 -12.58
C HIS A 262 4.51 -2.70 -12.59
N LEU A 263 3.97 -1.58 -12.09
CA LEU A 263 2.52 -1.34 -12.05
C LEU A 263 1.93 -1.22 -13.45
N SER A 264 2.66 -0.57 -14.38
CA SER A 264 2.23 -0.46 -15.79
C SER A 264 2.08 -1.83 -16.46
N MET A 265 3.01 -2.76 -16.20
CA MET A 265 2.89 -4.14 -16.69
C MET A 265 1.65 -4.84 -16.12
N GLY A 266 1.29 -4.54 -14.87
CA GLY A 266 0.05 -4.99 -14.23
C GLY A 266 -1.21 -4.51 -14.98
N VAL A 267 -1.27 -3.24 -15.36
CA VAL A 267 -2.40 -2.69 -16.15
C VAL A 267 -2.54 -3.40 -17.49
N TYR A 268 -1.45 -3.52 -18.27
CA TYR A 268 -1.48 -4.26 -19.54
C TYR A 268 -1.98 -5.69 -19.38
N ARG A 269 -1.48 -6.40 -18.36
CA ARG A 269 -1.90 -7.77 -18.08
C ARG A 269 -3.37 -7.85 -17.70
N THR A 270 -3.84 -6.95 -16.83
CA THR A 270 -5.23 -6.95 -16.38
C THR A 270 -6.17 -6.68 -17.56
N CYS A 271 -5.93 -5.64 -18.35
CA CYS A 271 -6.78 -5.30 -19.49
C CYS A 271 -6.74 -6.35 -20.60
N LEU A 272 -5.55 -6.82 -20.98
CA LEU A 272 -5.40 -7.60 -22.19
C LEU A 272 -5.49 -9.12 -21.96
N VAL A 273 -5.39 -9.58 -20.71
CA VAL A 273 -5.37 -11.01 -20.38
C VAL A 273 -6.44 -11.42 -19.38
N LEU A 274 -6.58 -10.64 -18.26
CA LEU A 274 -7.39 -11.08 -17.13
C LEU A 274 -8.85 -10.66 -17.19
N GLN A 275 -9.16 -9.49 -17.75
CA GLN A 275 -10.55 -9.03 -17.94
C GLN A 275 -11.31 -9.96 -18.92
N ASP A 276 -12.61 -10.08 -18.76
CA ASP A 276 -13.47 -10.74 -19.72
C ASP A 276 -13.65 -9.86 -20.97
N ALA A 277 -14.05 -10.48 -22.09
CA ALA A 277 -14.30 -9.73 -23.34
C ALA A 277 -15.34 -8.62 -23.17
N ASP A 278 -16.35 -8.86 -22.32
CA ASP A 278 -17.45 -7.93 -22.06
C ASP A 278 -17.06 -6.78 -21.13
N ASN A 279 -16.02 -6.97 -20.30
CA ASN A 279 -15.51 -5.97 -19.36
C ASN A 279 -14.21 -5.28 -19.85
N TYR A 280 -13.79 -5.57 -21.07
CA TYR A 280 -12.59 -5.00 -21.65
C TYR A 280 -12.80 -3.56 -22.11
N ASP A 281 -12.20 -2.62 -21.38
CA ASP A 281 -12.24 -1.21 -21.74
C ASP A 281 -11.16 -0.88 -22.79
N LYS A 282 -11.57 -0.86 -24.06
CA LYS A 282 -10.69 -0.59 -25.19
C LYS A 282 -10.14 0.82 -25.22
N GLU A 283 -10.94 1.80 -24.81
CA GLU A 283 -10.56 3.20 -24.83
C GLU A 283 -9.55 3.48 -23.71
N LEU A 284 -9.78 2.94 -22.52
CA LEU A 284 -8.85 3.07 -21.40
C LEU A 284 -7.46 2.53 -21.76
N ILE A 285 -7.37 1.27 -22.24
CA ILE A 285 -6.06 0.66 -22.53
C ILE A 285 -5.34 1.37 -23.68
N LYS A 286 -6.07 1.87 -24.67
CA LYS A 286 -5.50 2.66 -25.76
C LYS A 286 -4.95 3.99 -25.24
N ALA A 287 -5.74 4.72 -24.46
CA ALA A 287 -5.31 5.98 -23.85
C ALA A 287 -4.11 5.78 -22.90
N PHE A 288 -4.08 4.67 -22.16
CA PHE A 288 -2.96 4.28 -21.31
C PHE A 288 -1.70 3.97 -22.15
N ASP A 289 -1.84 3.20 -23.22
CA ASP A 289 -0.71 2.82 -24.10
C ASP A 289 -0.10 4.06 -24.79
N ASP A 290 -0.94 4.98 -25.27
CA ASP A 290 -0.50 6.26 -25.84
C ASP A 290 0.19 7.12 -24.79
N PHE A 291 -0.32 7.18 -23.57
CA PHE A 291 0.30 7.88 -22.45
C PHE A 291 1.69 7.28 -22.13
N MET A 292 1.81 5.96 -21.99
CA MET A 292 3.09 5.32 -21.71
C MET A 292 4.11 5.49 -22.86
N LYS A 293 3.64 5.50 -24.10
CA LYS A 293 4.48 5.77 -25.27
C LYS A 293 5.14 7.15 -25.20
N ASN A 294 4.39 8.15 -24.77
CA ASN A 294 4.85 9.53 -24.69
C ASN A 294 5.70 9.79 -23.45
N GLU A 295 5.23 9.35 -22.29
CA GLU A 295 5.84 9.69 -21.00
C GLU A 295 6.94 8.71 -20.56
N ARG A 296 6.83 7.44 -20.94
CA ARG A 296 7.77 6.35 -20.53
C ARG A 296 8.08 5.42 -21.70
N PRO A 297 8.78 5.92 -22.76
CA PRO A 297 9.04 5.13 -23.98
C PRO A 297 9.73 3.80 -23.75
N GLN A 298 10.58 3.71 -22.70
CA GLN A 298 11.25 2.45 -22.33
C GLN A 298 10.24 1.44 -21.79
N VAL A 299 9.37 1.84 -20.85
CA VAL A 299 8.31 0.98 -20.29
C VAL A 299 7.34 0.53 -21.40
N TYR A 300 7.00 1.44 -22.32
CA TYR A 300 6.21 1.11 -23.51
C TYR A 300 6.86 0.01 -24.36
N LYS A 301 8.17 0.08 -24.62
CA LYS A 301 8.90 -0.97 -25.38
C LYS A 301 8.90 -2.29 -24.63
N GLU A 302 9.20 -2.27 -23.35
CA GLU A 302 9.21 -3.46 -22.48
C GLU A 302 7.84 -4.13 -22.39
N ALA A 303 6.76 -3.37 -22.30
CA ALA A 303 5.39 -3.90 -22.36
C ALA A 303 5.14 -4.71 -23.63
N GLY A 304 5.69 -4.29 -24.76
CA GLY A 304 5.64 -5.05 -26.02
C GLY A 304 6.29 -6.42 -25.98
N GLN A 305 7.16 -6.68 -25.00
CA GLN A 305 7.83 -7.98 -24.80
C GLN A 305 7.09 -8.90 -23.81
N LEU A 306 6.02 -8.43 -23.18
CA LEU A 306 5.24 -9.25 -22.25
C LEU A 306 4.65 -10.48 -22.95
N THR A 307 4.87 -11.65 -22.34
CA THR A 307 4.35 -12.94 -22.84
C THR A 307 3.32 -13.52 -21.89
N LEU A 308 2.40 -14.35 -22.42
CA LEU A 308 1.35 -15.01 -21.64
C LEU A 308 1.91 -16.01 -20.62
N LYS A 309 2.94 -16.75 -20.99
CA LYS A 309 3.69 -17.66 -20.12
C LYS A 309 5.11 -17.84 -20.64
N LYS A 310 6.01 -18.26 -19.73
CA LYS A 310 7.41 -18.62 -20.06
C LYS A 310 7.56 -19.60 -21.24
N TYR A 311 6.52 -20.42 -21.51
CA TYR A 311 6.51 -21.46 -22.55
C TYR A 311 5.60 -21.13 -23.75
N LEU A 312 4.90 -19.99 -23.75
CA LEU A 312 4.09 -19.50 -24.86
C LEU A 312 4.63 -18.12 -25.25
N PRO A 313 5.50 -18.02 -26.25
CA PRO A 313 6.17 -16.75 -26.61
C PRO A 313 5.24 -15.83 -27.42
N ILE A 314 3.99 -15.71 -26.97
CA ILE A 314 3.02 -14.81 -27.59
C ILE A 314 3.10 -13.46 -26.88
N HIS A 315 3.65 -12.48 -27.58
CA HIS A 315 3.73 -11.10 -27.11
C HIS A 315 2.36 -10.44 -27.24
N TYR A 316 1.50 -10.61 -26.22
CA TYR A 316 0.09 -10.23 -26.27
C TYR A 316 -0.14 -8.73 -26.40
N VAL A 317 0.72 -7.86 -25.82
CA VAL A 317 0.65 -6.40 -25.99
C VAL A 317 1.01 -6.00 -27.41
N ARG A 318 2.09 -6.58 -27.97
CA ARG A 318 2.51 -6.33 -29.36
C ARG A 318 1.44 -6.81 -30.37
N TYR A 319 0.87 -7.98 -30.13
CA TYR A 319 -0.24 -8.49 -30.94
C TYR A 319 -1.43 -7.52 -30.95
N TRP A 320 -1.83 -7.06 -29.74
CA TRP A 320 -2.91 -6.10 -29.59
C TRP A 320 -2.62 -4.76 -30.32
N ARG A 321 -1.41 -4.21 -30.17
CA ARG A 321 -1.01 -2.97 -30.88
C ARG A 321 -1.09 -3.07 -32.40
N ILE A 322 -0.80 -4.25 -32.96
CA ILE A 322 -0.82 -4.50 -34.41
C ILE A 322 -2.25 -4.74 -34.93
N THR A 323 -3.03 -5.51 -34.18
CA THR A 323 -4.32 -6.03 -34.67
C THR A 323 -5.54 -5.27 -34.12
N GLY A 324 -5.36 -4.50 -33.05
CA GLY A 324 -6.46 -3.90 -32.27
C GLY A 324 -7.28 -4.95 -31.49
N LYS A 325 -6.89 -6.22 -31.52
CA LYS A 325 -7.65 -7.32 -30.90
C LYS A 325 -6.90 -7.89 -29.71
N ARG A 326 -7.65 -8.19 -28.63
CA ARG A 326 -7.13 -9.02 -27.52
C ARG A 326 -6.76 -10.41 -28.04
N PHE A 327 -5.71 -10.96 -27.45
CA PHE A 327 -5.45 -12.38 -27.62
C PHE A 327 -6.37 -13.16 -26.68
N SER A 328 -7.40 -13.84 -27.25
CA SER A 328 -8.33 -14.65 -26.46
C SER A 328 -7.64 -15.94 -26.02
N VAL A 329 -7.52 -16.10 -24.73
CA VAL A 329 -6.97 -17.31 -24.07
C VAL A 329 -7.91 -17.77 -22.97
N ASP A 330 -9.21 -17.79 -23.27
CA ASP A 330 -10.24 -18.10 -22.28
C ASP A 330 -9.95 -19.40 -21.53
N TRP A 331 -9.52 -20.46 -22.23
CA TRP A 331 -9.13 -21.73 -21.61
C TRP A 331 -7.86 -21.61 -20.71
N ILE A 332 -6.88 -20.76 -21.06
CA ILE A 332 -5.68 -20.52 -20.24
C ILE A 332 -6.07 -19.73 -19.01
N ARG A 333 -6.93 -18.72 -19.18
CA ARG A 333 -7.48 -17.91 -18.09
C ARG A 333 -8.22 -18.77 -17.08
N ASP A 334 -9.10 -19.64 -17.55
CA ASP A 334 -9.93 -20.50 -16.69
C ASP A 334 -9.06 -21.53 -15.96
N THR A 335 -8.05 -22.09 -16.64
CA THR A 335 -7.07 -22.97 -16.00
C THR A 335 -6.24 -22.22 -14.95
N TYR A 336 -5.78 -20.99 -15.24
CA TYR A 336 -5.04 -20.15 -14.30
C TYR A 336 -5.90 -19.75 -13.09
N ARG A 337 -7.18 -19.41 -13.32
CA ARG A 337 -8.15 -19.10 -12.23
C ARG A 337 -8.36 -20.32 -11.32
N ARG A 338 -8.51 -21.51 -11.88
CA ARG A 338 -8.64 -22.78 -11.12
C ARG A 338 -7.41 -23.07 -10.27
N ILE A 339 -6.21 -22.91 -10.82
CA ILE A 339 -4.96 -23.20 -10.11
C ILE A 339 -4.69 -22.16 -8.99
N ARG A 340 -4.96 -20.88 -9.23
CA ARG A 340 -4.60 -19.81 -8.31
C ARG A 340 -5.67 -19.48 -7.27
N TYR A 341 -6.93 -19.73 -7.58
CA TYR A 341 -8.07 -19.30 -6.76
C TYR A 341 -9.01 -20.44 -6.38
N GLY A 342 -8.70 -21.69 -6.71
CA GLY A 342 -9.47 -22.86 -6.29
C GLY A 342 -10.87 -23.00 -6.88
N LYS A 343 -11.18 -22.28 -7.98
CA LYS A 343 -12.51 -22.29 -8.64
C LYS A 343 -12.42 -22.67 -10.10
#